data_564cbfb82512bf51a2f4649e2fecfd15
#
_entry.id   564cbfb82512bf51a2f4649e2fecfd15
#
_cell.length_a   1.000
_cell.length_b   1.000
_cell.length_c   1.000
_cell.angle_alpha   90.00
_cell.angle_beta   90.00
_cell.angle_gamma   90.00
#
_symmetry.space_group_name_H-M   'P 1'
#
loop_
_entity.id
_entity.type
_entity.pdbx_description
1 polymer ?
#
loop_
_entity_poly.entity_id
_entity_poly.type
_entity_poly.pdbx_seq_one_letter_code
_entity_poly.pdbx_strand_id
1 'polypeptide(L)'
;MRKLLSADFTRLWKNKVFWVGMACMALVACWMVCVGHGQNVRWADGGTDIEPNRLDAYLFQFAPAVGGFAAVIISLFIGTDYSDGTIRNKLIVGSSRSAIYLSNLIVCTAASLLCVAAYLACAFAVGVPLLGVPAVDVRTVLVCISLCALFTAALASIFTLLGMLNHNRAG
;
A
#
# COMPACT_ATOMS: atom_id res chain seq x y z
N MET A 1 -15.28 -11.11 -17.83
CA MET A 1 -14.32 -10.27 -17.10
C MET A 1 -14.93 -9.06 -16.43
N ARG A 2 -15.66 -8.16 -17.11
CA ARG A 2 -16.21 -6.93 -16.45
C ARG A 2 -17.08 -7.21 -15.22
N LYS A 3 -17.97 -8.20 -15.28
CA LYS A 3 -18.84 -8.58 -14.14
C LYS A 3 -18.05 -9.13 -12.95
N LEU A 4 -17.01 -9.91 -13.23
CA LEU A 4 -16.12 -10.49 -12.20
C LEU A 4 -15.33 -9.39 -11.48
N LEU A 5 -14.73 -8.48 -12.25
CA LEU A 5 -13.96 -7.35 -11.73
C LEU A 5 -14.83 -6.42 -10.87
N SER A 6 -16.04 -6.09 -11.33
CA SER A 6 -16.98 -5.26 -10.57
C SER A 6 -17.39 -5.90 -9.24
N ALA A 7 -17.62 -7.21 -9.24
CA ALA A 7 -17.94 -7.95 -8.02
C ALA A 7 -16.75 -7.95 -7.03
N ASP A 8 -15.53 -8.16 -7.51
CA ASP A 8 -14.33 -8.17 -6.68
C ASP A 8 -14.00 -6.79 -6.11
N PHE A 9 -14.19 -5.69 -6.89
CA PHE A 9 -14.07 -4.33 -6.38
C PHE A 9 -15.13 -4.00 -5.31
N THR A 10 -16.38 -4.39 -5.53
CA THR A 10 -17.44 -4.17 -4.54
C THR A 10 -17.12 -4.91 -3.23
N ARG A 11 -16.53 -6.08 -3.34
CA ARG A 11 -16.12 -6.90 -2.21
C ARG A 11 -14.94 -6.29 -1.47
N LEU A 12 -13.93 -5.78 -2.19
CA LEU A 12 -12.83 -5.02 -1.61
C LEU A 12 -13.34 -3.85 -0.76
N TRP A 13 -14.26 -3.08 -1.32
CA TRP A 13 -14.81 -1.89 -0.63
C TRP A 13 -15.61 -2.22 0.62
N LYS A 14 -16.26 -3.38 0.66
CA LYS A 14 -16.99 -3.88 1.83
C LYS A 14 -16.09 -4.59 2.85
N ASN A 15 -14.85 -4.90 2.50
CA ASN A 15 -13.94 -5.64 3.37
C ASN A 15 -13.37 -4.73 4.47
N LYS A 16 -13.67 -5.08 5.74
CA LYS A 16 -13.14 -4.36 6.91
C LYS A 16 -11.61 -4.35 6.97
N VAL A 17 -10.97 -5.43 6.53
CA VAL A 17 -9.51 -5.56 6.51
C VAL A 17 -8.86 -4.49 5.63
N PHE A 18 -9.47 -4.16 4.49
CA PHE A 18 -8.99 -3.10 3.60
C PHE A 18 -9.01 -1.72 4.29
N TRP A 19 -10.10 -1.39 4.96
CA TRP A 19 -10.23 -0.11 5.67
C TRP A 19 -9.29 0.00 6.87
N VAL A 20 -9.13 -1.10 7.63
CA VAL A 20 -8.13 -1.17 8.72
C VAL A 20 -6.72 -0.99 8.15
N GLY A 21 -6.40 -1.63 7.04
CA GLY A 21 -5.11 -1.46 6.36
C GLY A 21 -4.85 -0.01 5.94
N MET A 22 -5.84 0.65 5.32
CA MET A 22 -5.75 2.08 4.97
C MET A 22 -5.53 2.97 6.20
N ALA A 23 -6.27 2.73 7.28
CA ALA A 23 -6.12 3.47 8.52
C ALA A 23 -4.73 3.25 9.15
N CYS A 24 -4.23 2.02 9.17
CA CYS A 24 -2.88 1.71 9.63
C CYS A 24 -1.81 2.45 8.81
N MET A 25 -1.95 2.50 7.48
CA MET A 25 -1.01 3.22 6.62
C MET A 25 -1.02 4.73 6.89
N ALA A 26 -2.19 5.31 7.10
CA ALA A 26 -2.32 6.71 7.47
C ALA A 26 -1.67 7.01 8.84
N LEU A 27 -1.87 6.14 9.83
CA LEU A 27 -1.24 6.25 11.15
C LEU A 27 0.28 6.13 11.09
N VAL A 28 0.80 5.20 10.28
CA VAL A 28 2.25 5.05 10.07
C VAL A 28 2.83 6.31 9.43
N ALA A 29 2.15 6.91 8.44
CA ALA A 29 2.58 8.17 7.85
C ALA A 29 2.66 9.30 8.89
N CYS A 30 1.61 9.48 9.69
CA CYS A 30 1.58 10.47 10.76
C CYS A 30 2.68 10.23 11.80
N TRP A 31 2.84 8.98 12.24
CA TRP A 31 3.89 8.59 13.19
C TRP A 31 5.28 8.96 12.70
N MET A 32 5.59 8.64 11.44
CA MET A 32 6.90 8.91 10.85
C MET A 32 7.21 10.40 10.75
N VAL A 33 6.23 11.19 10.32
CA VAL A 33 6.38 12.64 10.25
C VAL A 33 6.57 13.24 11.64
N CYS A 34 5.83 12.78 12.66
CA CYS A 34 5.98 13.23 14.04
C CYS A 34 7.35 12.87 14.63
N VAL A 35 7.86 11.67 14.34
CA VAL A 35 9.22 11.26 14.77
C VAL A 35 10.27 12.17 14.12
N GLY A 36 10.13 12.46 12.82
CA GLY A 36 11.05 13.36 12.13
C GLY A 36 11.05 14.78 12.69
N HIS A 37 9.88 15.31 12.97
CA HIS A 37 9.77 16.60 13.63
C HIS A 37 10.40 16.60 15.03
N GLY A 38 10.17 15.58 15.83
CA GLY A 38 10.77 15.44 17.16
C GLY A 38 12.29 15.33 17.13
N GLN A 39 12.87 14.71 16.11
CA GLN A 39 14.32 14.68 15.89
C GLN A 39 14.86 16.08 15.56
N ASN A 40 14.22 16.82 14.68
CA ASN A 40 14.61 18.19 14.33
C ASN A 40 14.61 19.11 15.57
N VAL A 41 13.59 19.02 16.43
CA VAL A 41 13.51 19.81 17.67
C VAL A 41 14.69 19.45 18.59
N ARG A 42 15.00 18.16 18.79
CA ARG A 42 16.12 17.73 19.64
C ARG A 42 17.47 18.18 19.13
N TRP A 43 17.68 18.21 17.83
CA TRP A 43 18.93 18.71 17.22
C TRP A 43 19.07 20.22 17.37
N ALA A 44 17.99 20.95 17.21
CA ALA A 44 17.96 22.39 17.44
C ALA A 44 18.33 22.75 18.92
N ASP A 45 17.76 22.02 19.88
CA ASP A 45 18.04 22.21 21.31
C ASP A 45 19.46 21.78 21.69
N GLY A 46 20.03 20.77 21.00
CA GLY A 46 21.38 20.25 21.26
C GLY A 46 22.53 21.07 20.66
N GLY A 47 22.23 22.17 19.94
CA GLY A 47 23.24 23.04 19.30
C GLY A 47 24.08 22.33 18.23
N THR A 48 23.56 21.28 17.62
CA THR A 48 24.22 20.58 16.51
C THR A 48 23.87 21.27 15.18
N ASP A 49 24.90 21.64 14.42
CA ASP A 49 24.77 22.24 13.05
C ASP A 49 24.35 21.18 12.01
N ILE A 50 23.44 20.26 12.37
CA ILE A 50 22.91 19.25 11.47
C ILE A 50 21.73 19.87 10.70
N GLU A 51 21.75 19.75 9.38
CA GLU A 51 20.61 20.18 8.56
C GLU A 51 19.33 19.47 9.00
N PRO A 52 18.22 20.22 9.23
CA PRO A 52 16.99 19.62 9.68
C PRO A 52 16.46 18.62 8.64
N ASN A 53 15.95 17.49 9.12
CA ASN A 53 15.30 16.52 8.26
C ASN A 53 14.10 17.16 7.56
N ARG A 54 14.09 17.11 6.25
CA ARG A 54 13.02 17.62 5.41
C ARG A 54 12.02 16.51 5.10
N LEU A 55 10.83 16.89 4.67
CA LEU A 55 9.75 15.99 4.34
C LEU A 55 10.13 14.92 3.30
N ASP A 56 10.97 15.26 2.33
CA ASP A 56 11.48 14.38 1.27
C ASP A 56 12.22 13.16 1.82
N ALA A 57 13.02 13.29 2.88
CA ALA A 57 13.70 12.18 3.52
C ALA A 57 12.72 11.12 4.05
N TYR A 58 11.56 11.55 4.56
CA TYR A 58 10.55 10.65 5.13
C TYR A 58 9.57 10.09 4.10
N LEU A 59 9.28 10.83 3.03
CA LEU A 59 8.39 10.37 1.96
C LEU A 59 8.91 9.13 1.24
N PHE A 60 10.24 9.04 1.03
CA PHE A 60 10.83 8.02 0.17
C PHE A 60 11.59 6.94 0.94
N GLN A 61 12.06 7.22 2.13
CA GLN A 61 12.74 6.25 2.98
C GLN A 61 11.84 5.07 3.37
N PHE A 62 10.50 5.27 3.41
CA PHE A 62 9.52 4.26 3.81
C PHE A 62 8.85 3.52 2.65
N ALA A 63 9.22 3.78 1.41
CA ALA A 63 8.71 3.03 0.26
C ALA A 63 8.83 1.49 0.43
N PRO A 64 9.91 0.92 1.00
CA PRO A 64 10.00 -0.51 1.28
C PRO A 64 8.99 -1.00 2.34
N ALA A 65 8.75 -0.20 3.39
CA ALA A 65 7.79 -0.54 4.44
C ALA A 65 6.36 -0.56 3.89
N VAL A 66 6.03 0.38 3.01
CA VAL A 66 4.75 0.40 2.28
C VAL A 66 4.54 -0.88 1.50
N GLY A 67 5.58 -1.40 0.84
CA GLY A 67 5.55 -2.68 0.14
C GLY A 67 5.24 -3.85 1.07
N GLY A 68 5.86 -3.90 2.25
CA GLY A 68 5.60 -4.93 3.27
C GLY A 68 4.15 -4.91 3.78
N PHE A 69 3.62 -3.74 4.09
CA PHE A 69 2.21 -3.61 4.50
C PHE A 69 1.24 -4.00 3.38
N ALA A 70 1.51 -3.60 2.15
CA ALA A 70 0.72 -4.03 1.00
C ALA A 70 0.69 -5.55 0.87
N ALA A 71 1.82 -6.22 1.09
CA ALA A 71 1.92 -7.68 1.09
C ALA A 71 0.99 -8.33 2.11
N VAL A 72 0.97 -7.81 3.34
CA VAL A 72 0.09 -8.34 4.40
C VAL A 72 -1.38 -8.18 4.03
N ILE A 73 -1.77 -7.00 3.52
CA ILE A 73 -3.15 -6.72 3.09
C ILE A 73 -3.56 -7.66 1.96
N ILE A 74 -2.70 -7.87 0.97
CA ILE A 74 -2.95 -8.77 -0.16
C ILE A 74 -3.10 -10.21 0.33
N SER A 75 -2.20 -10.66 1.20
CA SER A 75 -2.25 -12.02 1.76
C SER A 75 -3.54 -12.27 2.54
N LEU A 76 -3.95 -11.32 3.37
CA LEU A 76 -5.21 -11.40 4.12
C LEU A 76 -6.42 -11.36 3.19
N PHE A 77 -6.42 -10.53 2.15
CA PHE A 77 -7.51 -10.45 1.19
C PHE A 77 -7.66 -11.76 0.40
N ILE A 78 -6.56 -12.31 -0.10
CA ILE A 78 -6.57 -13.59 -0.81
C ILE A 78 -6.94 -14.73 0.15
N GLY A 79 -6.45 -14.70 1.40
CA GLY A 79 -6.80 -15.68 2.42
C GLY A 79 -8.30 -15.73 2.69
N THR A 80 -8.97 -14.57 2.80
CA THR A 80 -10.43 -14.53 2.97
C THR A 80 -11.17 -15.03 1.73
N ASP A 81 -10.64 -14.81 0.53
CA ASP A 81 -11.22 -15.31 -0.73
C ASP A 81 -11.26 -16.84 -0.78
N TYR A 82 -10.26 -17.49 -0.20
CA TYR A 82 -10.20 -18.93 -0.10
C TYR A 82 -11.10 -19.47 1.02
N SER A 83 -11.04 -18.87 2.22
CA SER A 83 -11.84 -19.34 3.37
C SER A 83 -13.34 -19.24 3.12
N ASP A 84 -13.78 -18.21 2.40
CA ASP A 84 -15.19 -18.00 2.04
C ASP A 84 -15.64 -18.88 0.84
N GLY A 85 -14.75 -19.69 0.27
CA GLY A 85 -15.04 -20.54 -0.90
C GLY A 85 -15.37 -19.78 -2.17
N THR A 86 -15.07 -18.47 -2.23
CA THR A 86 -15.43 -17.59 -3.36
C THR A 86 -14.77 -18.05 -4.65
N ILE A 87 -13.53 -18.51 -4.60
CA ILE A 87 -12.80 -19.01 -5.77
C ILE A 87 -13.48 -20.27 -6.30
N ARG A 88 -13.92 -21.16 -5.41
CA ARG A 88 -14.66 -22.37 -5.78
C ARG A 88 -15.99 -22.04 -6.47
N ASN A 89 -16.72 -21.05 -5.96
CA ASN A 89 -17.97 -20.59 -6.57
C ASN A 89 -17.74 -19.96 -7.96
N LYS A 90 -16.67 -19.19 -8.13
CA LYS A 90 -16.28 -18.61 -9.43
C LYS A 90 -15.96 -19.67 -10.48
N LEU A 91 -15.35 -20.79 -10.07
CA LEU A 91 -15.05 -21.94 -10.95
C LEU A 91 -16.32 -22.71 -11.32
N ILE A 92 -17.26 -22.90 -10.40
CA ILE A 92 -18.55 -23.58 -10.67
C ILE A 92 -19.38 -22.79 -11.69
N VAL A 93 -19.36 -21.48 -11.64
CA VAL A 93 -20.05 -20.59 -12.60
C VAL A 93 -19.35 -20.56 -13.99
N GLY A 94 -18.25 -21.32 -14.17
CA GLY A 94 -17.57 -21.47 -15.46
C GLY A 94 -16.52 -20.40 -15.78
N SER A 95 -16.05 -19.66 -14.78
CA SER A 95 -14.95 -18.71 -14.97
C SER A 95 -13.62 -19.43 -15.19
N SER A 96 -12.83 -19.04 -16.20
CA SER A 96 -11.50 -19.62 -16.40
C SER A 96 -10.54 -19.24 -15.25
N ARG A 97 -9.63 -20.16 -14.91
CA ARG A 97 -8.64 -19.92 -13.85
C ARG A 97 -7.79 -18.69 -14.08
N SER A 98 -7.42 -18.44 -15.34
CA SER A 98 -6.66 -17.24 -15.73
C SER A 98 -7.45 -15.95 -15.52
N ALA A 99 -8.77 -15.97 -15.78
CA ALA A 99 -9.63 -14.81 -15.54
C ALA A 99 -9.77 -14.48 -14.06
N ILE A 100 -9.85 -15.51 -13.20
CA ILE A 100 -9.91 -15.34 -11.73
C ILE A 100 -8.58 -14.76 -11.22
N TYR A 101 -7.44 -15.30 -11.68
CA TYR A 101 -6.12 -14.79 -11.30
C TYR A 101 -5.96 -13.33 -11.70
N LEU A 102 -6.28 -13.00 -12.94
CA LEU A 102 -6.13 -11.64 -13.45
C LEU A 102 -7.04 -10.64 -12.74
N SER A 103 -8.28 -11.05 -12.41
CA SER A 103 -9.20 -10.22 -11.63
C SER A 103 -8.64 -9.93 -10.24
N ASN A 104 -8.17 -10.95 -9.52
CA ASN A 104 -7.57 -10.78 -8.19
C ASN A 104 -6.29 -9.94 -8.24
N LEU A 105 -5.44 -10.14 -9.25
CA LEU A 105 -4.24 -9.33 -9.44
C LEU A 105 -4.56 -7.84 -9.61
N ILE A 106 -5.51 -7.50 -10.47
CA ILE A 106 -5.93 -6.12 -10.71
C ILE A 106 -6.49 -5.49 -9.43
N VAL A 107 -7.35 -6.21 -8.69
CA VAL A 107 -7.97 -5.72 -7.46
C VAL A 107 -6.93 -5.55 -6.35
N CYS A 108 -6.03 -6.50 -6.16
CA CYS A 108 -4.95 -6.41 -5.17
C CYS A 108 -3.97 -5.27 -5.48
N THR A 109 -3.62 -5.10 -6.76
CA THR A 109 -2.75 -3.97 -7.18
C THR A 109 -3.45 -2.63 -6.95
N ALA A 110 -4.72 -2.50 -7.29
CA ALA A 110 -5.50 -1.30 -7.04
C ALA A 110 -5.62 -1.01 -5.53
N ALA A 111 -5.88 -2.02 -4.71
CA ALA A 111 -5.94 -1.88 -3.25
C ALA A 111 -4.61 -1.40 -2.67
N SER A 112 -3.49 -1.97 -3.11
CA SER A 112 -2.15 -1.57 -2.68
C SER A 112 -1.83 -0.14 -3.08
N LEU A 113 -2.16 0.27 -4.30
CA LEU A 113 -1.97 1.64 -4.78
C LEU A 113 -2.82 2.65 -3.99
N LEU A 114 -4.05 2.28 -3.62
CA LEU A 114 -4.90 3.12 -2.77
C LEU A 114 -4.30 3.29 -1.37
N CYS A 115 -3.73 2.24 -0.78
CA CYS A 115 -3.02 2.32 0.50
C CYS A 115 -1.79 3.24 0.42
N VAL A 116 -1.00 3.14 -0.66
CA VAL A 116 0.13 4.04 -0.91
C VAL A 116 -0.34 5.49 -1.09
N ALA A 117 -1.41 5.70 -1.83
CA ALA A 117 -1.98 7.04 -2.02
C ALA A 117 -2.47 7.64 -0.68
N ALA A 118 -3.11 6.84 0.17
CA ALA A 118 -3.52 7.26 1.51
C ALA A 118 -2.31 7.62 2.38
N TYR A 119 -1.25 6.80 2.36
CA TYR A 119 0.01 7.09 3.05
C TYR A 119 0.59 8.43 2.59
N LEU A 120 0.76 8.63 1.29
CA LEU A 120 1.32 9.86 0.73
C LEU A 120 0.46 11.09 1.06
N ALA A 121 -0.86 10.96 0.91
CA ALA A 121 -1.78 12.06 1.23
C ALA A 121 -1.66 12.49 2.70
N CYS A 122 -1.61 11.55 3.64
CA CYS A 122 -1.42 11.85 5.06
C CYS A 122 -0.03 12.40 5.35
N ALA A 123 1.03 11.83 4.73
CA ALA A 123 2.39 12.32 4.89
C ALA A 123 2.54 13.76 4.40
N PHE A 124 1.92 14.13 3.29
CA PHE A 124 1.91 15.52 2.81
C PHE A 124 1.05 16.43 3.70
N ALA A 125 -0.15 16.00 4.08
CA ALA A 125 -1.05 16.81 4.89
C ALA A 125 -0.48 17.18 6.27
N VAL A 126 0.23 16.25 6.90
CA VAL A 126 0.84 16.44 8.22
C VAL A 126 2.29 16.94 8.09
N GLY A 127 3.01 16.50 7.07
CA GLY A 127 4.42 16.80 6.90
C GLY A 127 4.68 18.24 6.46
N VAL A 128 3.89 18.79 5.56
CA VAL A 128 4.09 20.18 5.09
C VAL A 128 4.04 21.19 6.24
N PRO A 129 3.06 21.16 7.18
CA PRO A 129 3.04 22.10 8.29
C PRO A 129 4.15 21.87 9.35
N LEU A 130 4.65 20.64 9.50
CA LEU A 130 5.63 20.28 10.54
C LEU A 130 7.09 20.32 10.07
N LEU A 131 7.36 19.88 8.85
CA LEU A 131 8.71 19.73 8.29
C LEU A 131 9.00 20.71 7.14
N GLY A 132 8.00 21.51 6.74
CA GLY A 132 8.09 22.44 5.61
C GLY A 132 7.89 21.75 4.25
N VAL A 133 7.93 22.60 3.21
CA VAL A 133 7.76 22.14 1.82
C VAL A 133 8.98 21.35 1.40
N PRO A 134 8.83 20.24 0.63
CA PRO A 134 9.95 19.50 0.07
C PRO A 134 10.87 20.44 -0.73
N ALA A 135 12.18 20.30 -0.53
CA ALA A 135 13.17 21.09 -1.27
C ALA A 135 13.44 20.53 -2.67
N VAL A 136 12.92 19.34 -2.93
CA VAL A 136 13.15 18.60 -4.17
C VAL A 136 12.22 19.13 -5.26
N ASP A 137 12.73 19.23 -6.48
CA ASP A 137 11.95 19.66 -7.64
C ASP A 137 10.71 18.75 -7.85
N VAL A 138 9.59 19.36 -8.23
CA VAL A 138 8.32 18.66 -8.48
C VAL A 138 8.48 17.48 -9.44
N ARG A 139 9.36 17.62 -10.44
CA ARG A 139 9.68 16.53 -11.38
C ARG A 139 10.24 15.30 -10.64
N THR A 140 11.17 15.51 -9.72
CA THR A 140 11.79 14.42 -8.94
C THR A 140 10.76 13.76 -8.03
N VAL A 141 9.88 14.53 -7.39
CA VAL A 141 8.77 13.98 -6.58
C VAL A 141 7.86 13.09 -7.43
N LEU A 142 7.47 13.53 -8.63
CA LEU A 142 6.63 12.74 -9.53
C LEU A 142 7.32 11.44 -10.00
N VAL A 143 8.62 11.49 -10.31
CA VAL A 143 9.41 10.30 -10.65
C VAL A 143 9.45 9.33 -9.49
N CYS A 144 9.70 9.79 -8.27
CA CYS A 144 9.73 8.94 -7.08
C CYS A 144 8.37 8.30 -6.78
N ILE A 145 7.27 9.06 -6.90
CA ILE A 145 5.90 8.52 -6.75
C ILE A 145 5.62 7.44 -7.81
N SER A 146 6.01 7.67 -9.06
CA SER A 146 5.81 6.68 -10.13
C SER A 146 6.64 5.41 -9.91
N LEU A 147 7.88 5.53 -9.46
CA LEU A 147 8.73 4.39 -9.09
C LEU A 147 8.15 3.61 -7.91
N CYS A 148 7.66 4.31 -6.88
CA CYS A 148 6.99 3.69 -5.75
C CYS A 148 5.73 2.92 -6.18
N ALA A 149 4.94 3.48 -7.08
CA ALA A 149 3.76 2.82 -7.64
C ALA A 149 4.12 1.56 -8.45
N LEU A 150 5.16 1.63 -9.29
CA LEU A 150 5.67 0.48 -10.04
C LEU A 150 6.20 -0.62 -9.11
N PHE A 151 6.98 -0.25 -8.10
CA PHE A 151 7.49 -1.18 -7.09
C PHE A 151 6.34 -1.87 -6.34
N THR A 152 5.34 -1.11 -5.92
CA THR A 152 4.15 -1.65 -5.23
C THR A 152 3.37 -2.60 -6.13
N ALA A 153 3.20 -2.27 -7.41
CA ALA A 153 2.53 -3.14 -8.38
C ALA A 153 3.32 -4.45 -8.62
N ALA A 154 4.65 -4.38 -8.70
CA ALA A 154 5.50 -5.55 -8.82
C ALA A 154 5.39 -6.47 -7.60
N LEU A 155 5.46 -5.92 -6.39
CA LEU A 155 5.26 -6.69 -5.16
C LEU A 155 3.86 -7.29 -5.08
N ALA A 156 2.82 -6.52 -5.43
CA ALA A 156 1.45 -7.02 -5.46
C ALA A 156 1.30 -8.23 -6.39
N SER A 157 1.96 -8.22 -7.55
CA SER A 157 1.94 -9.36 -8.48
C SER A 157 2.59 -10.60 -7.89
N ILE A 158 3.75 -10.46 -7.24
CA ILE A 158 4.48 -11.55 -6.60
C ILE A 158 3.65 -12.15 -5.45
N PHE A 159 3.12 -11.31 -4.56
CA PHE A 159 2.33 -11.78 -3.42
C PHE A 159 0.99 -12.41 -3.82
N THR A 160 0.35 -11.90 -4.87
CA THR A 160 -0.86 -12.51 -5.42
C THR A 160 -0.55 -13.89 -5.98
N LEU A 161 0.56 -14.06 -6.69
CA LEU A 161 1.01 -15.35 -7.21
C LEU A 161 1.30 -16.34 -6.06
N LEU A 162 2.10 -15.91 -5.07
CA LEU A 162 2.46 -16.74 -3.92
C LEU A 162 1.24 -17.13 -3.08
N GLY A 163 0.31 -16.19 -2.86
CA GLY A 163 -0.94 -16.45 -2.15
C GLY A 163 -1.79 -17.51 -2.84
N MET A 164 -1.86 -17.49 -4.15
CA MET A 164 -2.59 -18.50 -4.92
C MET A 164 -1.89 -19.85 -4.99
N LEU A 165 -0.54 -19.87 -5.03
CA LEU A 165 0.24 -21.12 -5.05
C LEU A 165 0.23 -21.85 -3.70
N ASN A 166 0.31 -21.10 -2.61
CA ASN A 166 0.44 -21.68 -1.27
C ASN A 166 -0.84 -22.40 -0.82
N HIS A 167 -2.01 -21.94 -1.26
CA HIS A 167 -3.29 -22.55 -0.91
C HIS A 167 -3.61 -23.81 -1.72
N ASN A 168 -2.92 -24.06 -2.81
CA ASN A 168 -3.13 -25.27 -3.63
C ASN A 168 -2.50 -26.54 -3.00
N ARG A 169 -1.77 -26.40 -1.86
CA ARG A 169 -1.14 -27.51 -1.13
C ARG A 169 -1.88 -27.91 0.15
N ALA A 170 -2.96 -27.20 0.52
CA ALA A 170 -3.71 -27.43 1.75
C ALA A 170 -5.08 -28.08 1.52
N GLY A 171 -5.32 -28.65 0.34
CA GLY A 171 -6.52 -29.43 -0.01
C GLY A 171 -6.20 -30.87 -0.27
#